data_a2c8e30e5c45103baab96108c1b8189b
#
_entry.id   a2c8e30e5c45103baab96108c1b8189b
#
_cell.length_a   1.000
_cell.length_b   1.000
_cell.length_c   1.000
_cell.angle_alpha   90.00
_cell.angle_beta   90.00
_cell.angle_gamma   90.00
#
_symmetry.space_group_name_H-M   'P 1'
#
loop_
_entity.id
_entity.type
_entity.pdbx_description
1 polymer ?
#
loop_
_entity_poly.entity_id
_entity_poly.type
_entity_poly.pdbx_seq_one_letter_code
_entity_poly.pdbx_strand_id
1 'polypeptide(L)'
;FFNTTDAALSDPTLILGEKLLDTSLGLRKVPVDTVYYPVHDLVFGTQEINIGQDDLQAHLIRATAALGVITTETNGNAFSESIDSMWIYISNIYSNLNYFSAQPEGTVKTIRFGLIPNADRKEFSNKFVSVFPSQPNPMIQVFVQMKNGDLKHYQQKLTTQLSAGTKTTVNLSMDGVLLEEGGTGGFQVDQWKEQNDSIHIPLN
;
A
#
# COMPACT_ATOMS: atom_id res chain seq x y z
N PHE A 1 -14.49 13.54 9.09
CA PHE A 1 -14.89 13.18 7.73
C PHE A 1 -13.83 12.28 7.09
N PHE A 2 -14.27 11.17 6.53
CA PHE A 2 -13.50 10.32 5.64
C PHE A 2 -14.26 10.12 4.32
N ASN A 3 -13.56 10.01 3.21
CA ASN A 3 -14.15 9.68 1.91
C ASN A 3 -14.29 8.15 1.74
N THR A 4 -15.09 7.52 2.57
CA THR A 4 -15.24 6.05 2.60
C THR A 4 -16.32 5.57 1.65
N THR A 5 -15.95 5.05 0.49
CA THR A 5 -16.88 4.39 -0.45
C THR A 5 -16.35 3.05 -0.94
N ASP A 6 -15.22 2.57 -0.40
CA ASP A 6 -14.51 1.43 -0.93
C ASP A 6 -14.91 0.12 -0.25
N ALA A 7 -15.24 -0.88 -1.08
CA ALA A 7 -15.46 -2.24 -0.64
C ALA A 7 -14.22 -2.91 0.00
N ALA A 8 -13.02 -2.31 -0.12
CA ALA A 8 -11.78 -2.81 0.49
C ALA A 8 -11.62 -2.42 1.97
N LEU A 9 -12.53 -1.61 2.50
CA LEU A 9 -12.56 -1.23 3.91
C LEU A 9 -13.63 -2.01 4.67
N SER A 10 -13.37 -2.22 5.95
CA SER A 10 -14.37 -2.62 6.92
C SER A 10 -14.83 -1.36 7.65
N ASP A 11 -16.01 -0.88 7.30
CA ASP A 11 -16.60 0.28 7.95
C ASP A 11 -16.96 -0.05 9.42
N PRO A 12 -16.77 0.89 10.34
CA PRO A 12 -17.22 0.71 11.70
C PRO A 12 -18.73 0.66 11.77
N THR A 13 -19.26 -0.19 12.61
CA THR A 13 -20.67 -0.12 12.99
C THR A 13 -20.82 1.06 13.94
N LEU A 14 -21.39 2.16 13.47
CA LEU A 14 -21.69 3.32 14.32
C LEU A 14 -22.95 3.04 15.14
N ILE A 15 -22.80 2.94 16.46
CA ILE A 15 -23.90 2.72 17.39
C ILE A 15 -24.25 4.05 18.07
N LEU A 16 -25.52 4.41 18.07
CA LEU A 16 -25.97 5.63 18.71
C LEU A 16 -25.63 5.63 20.20
N GLY A 17 -24.91 6.66 20.66
CA GLY A 17 -24.47 6.79 22.05
C GLY A 17 -23.05 6.27 22.33
N GLU A 18 -22.41 5.57 21.39
CA GLU A 18 -21.00 5.22 21.52
C GLU A 18 -20.08 6.41 21.22
N LYS A 19 -18.90 6.36 21.83
CA LYS A 19 -17.87 7.40 21.58
C LYS A 19 -17.19 7.15 20.24
N LEU A 20 -17.23 8.12 19.36
CA LEU A 20 -16.53 8.09 18.06
C LEU A 20 -15.01 7.89 18.22
N LEU A 21 -14.45 8.28 19.37
CA LEU A 21 -13.03 8.10 19.74
C LEU A 21 -12.57 6.63 19.73
N ASP A 22 -13.48 5.71 20.03
CA ASP A 22 -13.19 4.28 20.16
C ASP A 22 -13.51 3.51 18.85
N THR A 23 -13.84 4.25 17.78
CA THR A 23 -14.26 3.68 16.50
C THR A 23 -13.13 3.74 15.50
N SER A 24 -12.95 2.68 14.70
CA SER A 24 -11.88 2.61 13.68
C SER A 24 -12.37 2.08 12.34
N LEU A 25 -11.71 2.56 11.26
CA LEU A 25 -11.78 1.97 9.93
C LEU A 25 -10.80 0.81 9.85
N GLY A 26 -11.25 -0.35 9.38
CA GLY A 26 -10.42 -1.55 9.27
C GLY A 26 -10.07 -1.90 7.83
N LEU A 27 -8.95 -2.59 7.65
CA LEU A 27 -8.61 -3.26 6.40
C LEU A 27 -9.56 -4.43 6.16
N ARG A 28 -9.98 -4.63 4.90
CA ARG A 28 -10.76 -5.79 4.51
C ARG A 28 -9.85 -6.94 4.11
N LYS A 29 -10.12 -8.10 4.71
CA LYS A 29 -9.41 -9.34 4.44
C LYS A 29 -9.78 -9.92 3.08
N VAL A 30 -8.79 -10.44 2.34
CA VAL A 30 -9.03 -11.21 1.13
C VAL A 30 -9.73 -12.53 1.53
N PRO A 31 -10.85 -12.90 0.89
CA PRO A 31 -11.52 -14.16 1.18
C PRO A 31 -10.57 -15.35 0.99
N VAL A 32 -10.65 -16.32 1.93
CA VAL A 32 -9.85 -17.56 1.88
C VAL A 32 -8.33 -17.36 1.97
N ASP A 33 -7.85 -16.13 2.22
CA ASP A 33 -6.43 -15.82 2.36
C ASP A 33 -6.14 -15.22 3.74
N THR A 34 -4.85 -15.12 4.09
CA THR A 34 -4.38 -14.47 5.32
C THR A 34 -4.01 -13.00 5.14
N VAL A 35 -4.10 -12.50 3.90
CA VAL A 35 -3.71 -11.15 3.48
C VAL A 35 -4.93 -10.23 3.31
N TYR A 36 -4.65 -8.95 3.13
CA TYR A 36 -5.64 -7.89 3.04
C TYR A 36 -5.53 -7.15 1.70
N TYR A 37 -6.63 -6.52 1.28
CA TYR A 37 -6.64 -5.65 0.12
C TYR A 37 -5.93 -4.33 0.40
N PRO A 38 -5.28 -3.71 -0.63
CA PRO A 38 -4.97 -2.29 -0.57
C PRO A 38 -6.27 -1.48 -0.45
N VAL A 39 -6.18 -0.27 0.02
CA VAL A 39 -7.31 0.65 0.15
C VAL A 39 -7.28 1.70 -0.96
N HIS A 40 -8.33 2.52 -1.08
CA HIS A 40 -8.27 3.72 -1.91
C HIS A 40 -7.56 4.87 -1.18
N ASP A 41 -7.31 5.97 -1.86
CA ASP A 41 -6.73 7.16 -1.26
C ASP A 41 -7.72 7.81 -0.29
N LEU A 42 -7.47 7.64 1.01
CA LEU A 42 -8.31 8.19 2.07
C LEU A 42 -7.84 9.58 2.45
N VAL A 43 -8.77 10.52 2.46
CA VAL A 43 -8.60 11.85 3.04
C VAL A 43 -9.42 11.98 4.31
N PHE A 44 -8.86 12.69 5.26
CA PHE A 44 -9.44 12.93 6.58
C PHE A 44 -9.40 14.41 6.92
N GLY A 45 -10.42 14.90 7.57
CA GLY A 45 -10.45 16.24 8.13
C GLY A 45 -11.42 16.36 9.28
N THR A 46 -11.08 17.19 10.23
CA THR A 46 -11.93 17.61 11.34
C THR A 46 -12.07 19.11 11.32
N GLN A 47 -13.23 19.59 11.69
CA GLN A 47 -13.50 21.00 11.84
C GLN A 47 -14.40 21.24 13.05
N GLU A 48 -14.04 22.20 13.87
CA GLU A 48 -14.89 22.70 14.91
C GLU A 48 -15.97 23.62 14.30
N ILE A 49 -17.22 23.38 14.65
CA ILE A 49 -18.36 24.15 14.13
C ILE A 49 -18.92 24.99 15.25
N ASN A 50 -18.98 26.30 15.04
CA ASN A 50 -19.68 27.23 15.91
C ASN A 50 -21.08 27.54 15.34
N ILE A 51 -22.11 27.57 16.20
CA ILE A 51 -23.46 27.89 15.77
C ILE A 51 -23.51 29.32 15.21
N GLY A 52 -24.04 29.46 13.98
CA GLY A 52 -24.12 30.75 13.29
C GLY A 52 -22.91 31.07 12.38
N GLN A 53 -22.02 30.14 12.15
CA GLN A 53 -20.93 30.28 11.19
C GLN A 53 -21.41 29.79 9.83
N ASP A 54 -21.48 30.71 8.85
CA ASP A 54 -21.97 30.40 7.49
C ASP A 54 -20.86 29.90 6.54
N ASP A 55 -19.58 30.13 6.88
CA ASP A 55 -18.44 29.73 6.05
C ASP A 55 -17.61 28.63 6.77
N LEU A 56 -17.70 27.41 6.27
CA LEU A 56 -17.00 26.24 6.80
C LEU A 56 -15.83 25.89 5.90
N GLN A 57 -14.61 26.03 6.42
CA GLN A 57 -13.39 25.64 5.70
C GLN A 57 -12.76 24.43 6.39
N ALA A 58 -12.77 23.26 5.74
CA ALA A 58 -12.13 22.05 6.24
C ALA A 58 -10.75 21.86 5.60
N HIS A 59 -9.74 21.65 6.44
CA HIS A 59 -8.43 21.20 5.97
C HIS A 59 -8.41 19.68 5.89
N LEU A 60 -8.20 19.14 4.67
CA LEU A 60 -8.14 17.70 4.45
C LEU A 60 -6.69 17.25 4.32
N ILE A 61 -6.33 16.18 5.01
CA ILE A 61 -5.03 15.51 4.93
C ILE A 61 -5.20 14.08 4.43
N ARG A 62 -4.19 13.54 3.75
CA ARG A 62 -4.17 12.12 3.40
C ARG A 62 -3.92 11.27 4.63
N ALA A 63 -4.78 10.28 4.85
CA ALA A 63 -4.66 9.32 5.94
C ALA A 63 -3.91 8.04 5.52
N THR A 64 -3.65 7.87 4.21
CA THR A 64 -2.96 6.72 3.63
C THR A 64 -1.57 7.09 3.10
N ALA A 65 -0.72 6.07 2.95
CA ALA A 65 0.51 6.13 2.17
C ALA A 65 0.25 5.58 0.77
N ALA A 66 0.94 6.12 -0.25
CA ALA A 66 0.91 5.57 -1.61
C ALA A 66 2.20 4.78 -1.87
N LEU A 67 2.05 3.52 -2.33
CA LEU A 67 3.15 2.61 -2.61
C LEU A 67 3.17 2.21 -4.09
N GLY A 68 4.26 2.54 -4.79
CA GLY A 68 4.60 2.04 -6.10
C GLY A 68 5.75 1.04 -6.02
N VAL A 69 5.69 -0.02 -6.80
CA VAL A 69 6.77 -1.00 -6.93
C VAL A 69 7.08 -1.18 -8.39
N ILE A 70 8.35 -1.12 -8.72
CA ILE A 70 8.89 -1.32 -10.06
C ILE A 70 9.95 -2.42 -9.95
N THR A 71 9.79 -3.48 -10.73
CA THR A 71 10.78 -4.56 -10.83
C THR A 71 11.39 -4.57 -12.20
N THR A 72 12.73 -4.70 -12.28
CA THR A 72 13.50 -4.79 -13.51
C THR A 72 14.53 -5.91 -13.39
N GLU A 73 15.01 -6.45 -14.52
CA GLU A 73 16.18 -7.33 -14.54
C GLU A 73 17.45 -6.49 -14.38
N THR A 74 18.41 -6.96 -13.59
CA THR A 74 19.69 -6.24 -13.33
C THR A 74 20.49 -5.97 -14.61
N ASN A 75 20.38 -6.86 -15.58
CA ASN A 75 21.06 -6.73 -16.88
C ASN A 75 20.31 -5.85 -17.90
N GLY A 76 19.13 -5.30 -17.52
CA GLY A 76 18.27 -4.49 -18.39
C GLY A 76 17.54 -5.26 -19.49
N ASN A 77 17.60 -6.59 -19.47
CA ASN A 77 16.87 -7.45 -20.40
C ASN A 77 15.38 -7.52 -20.06
N ALA A 78 14.60 -8.04 -21.02
CA ALA A 78 13.21 -8.34 -20.74
C ALA A 78 13.10 -9.58 -19.84
N PHE A 79 12.13 -9.58 -18.95
CA PHE A 79 11.75 -10.75 -18.17
C PHE A 79 11.29 -11.89 -19.09
N SER A 80 11.62 -13.11 -18.73
CA SER A 80 11.23 -14.29 -19.50
C SER A 80 9.72 -14.39 -19.69
N GLU A 81 9.32 -14.86 -20.87
CA GLU A 81 7.93 -15.19 -21.17
C GLU A 81 7.37 -16.37 -20.36
N SER A 82 8.25 -17.14 -19.70
CA SER A 82 7.85 -18.21 -18.79
C SER A 82 7.26 -17.71 -17.48
N ILE A 83 7.39 -16.41 -17.15
CA ILE A 83 6.68 -15.80 -16.03
C ILE A 83 5.19 -15.65 -16.40
N ASP A 84 4.34 -16.24 -15.58
CA ASP A 84 2.89 -16.10 -15.68
C ASP A 84 2.40 -14.83 -14.98
N SER A 85 2.75 -14.66 -13.71
CA SER A 85 2.29 -13.52 -12.91
C SER A 85 3.32 -13.16 -11.83
N MET A 86 3.26 -11.91 -11.37
CA MET A 86 4.08 -11.40 -10.30
C MET A 86 3.23 -10.57 -9.34
N TRP A 87 3.43 -10.74 -8.03
CA TRP A 87 2.71 -9.96 -7.04
C TRP A 87 3.58 -9.66 -5.82
N ILE A 88 3.14 -8.66 -5.08
CA ILE A 88 3.82 -8.12 -3.91
C ILE A 88 2.99 -8.42 -2.66
N TYR A 89 3.69 -8.80 -1.59
CA TYR A 89 3.19 -8.72 -0.22
C TYR A 89 3.98 -7.66 0.50
N ILE A 90 3.29 -6.71 1.13
CA ILE A 90 3.89 -5.73 2.03
C ILE A 90 3.34 -5.95 3.44
N SER A 91 4.21 -6.23 4.40
CA SER A 91 3.84 -6.50 5.79
C SER A 91 4.09 -5.30 6.71
N ASN A 92 3.74 -5.47 7.99
CA ASN A 92 3.82 -4.45 9.01
C ASN A 92 2.92 -3.22 8.75
N ILE A 93 1.85 -3.38 8.00
CA ILE A 93 0.83 -2.34 7.78
C ILE A 93 -0.17 -2.38 8.93
N TYR A 94 -0.48 -1.26 9.55
CA TYR A 94 -1.51 -1.19 10.60
C TYR A 94 -2.87 -1.67 10.07
N SER A 95 -3.61 -2.38 10.90
CA SER A 95 -4.91 -2.94 10.49
C SER A 95 -6.02 -1.91 10.46
N ASN A 96 -5.88 -0.82 11.19
CA ASN A 96 -6.94 0.13 11.44
C ASN A 96 -6.43 1.58 11.42
N LEU A 97 -7.34 2.50 11.11
CA LEU A 97 -7.20 3.93 11.37
C LEU A 97 -8.30 4.35 12.34
N ASN A 98 -7.93 5.05 13.39
CA ASN A 98 -8.90 5.62 14.29
C ASN A 98 -9.81 6.61 13.55
N TYR A 99 -11.11 6.47 13.69
CA TYR A 99 -12.09 7.25 12.92
C TYR A 99 -12.08 8.75 13.28
N PHE A 100 -11.69 9.09 14.49
CA PHE A 100 -11.69 10.47 14.98
C PHE A 100 -10.38 11.21 14.68
N SER A 101 -9.24 10.52 14.73
CA SER A 101 -7.93 11.13 14.64
C SER A 101 -7.14 10.76 13.37
N ALA A 102 -7.61 9.79 12.58
CA ALA A 102 -6.90 9.14 11.48
C ALA A 102 -5.55 8.52 11.87
N GLN A 103 -5.29 8.35 13.17
CA GLN A 103 -4.05 7.72 13.62
C GLN A 103 -4.08 6.22 13.36
N PRO A 104 -2.96 5.63 12.91
CA PRO A 104 -2.87 4.20 12.69
C PRO A 104 -2.89 3.45 14.02
N GLU A 105 -3.66 2.37 14.07
CA GLU A 105 -3.84 1.55 15.27
C GLU A 105 -4.07 0.08 14.96
N GLY A 106 -4.19 -0.73 16.00
CA GLY A 106 -4.47 -2.15 15.89
C GLY A 106 -3.21 -2.99 15.65
N THR A 107 -3.40 -4.24 15.21
CA THR A 107 -2.32 -5.18 14.88
C THR A 107 -1.83 -4.94 13.46
N VAL A 108 -0.61 -5.40 13.16
CA VAL A 108 -0.09 -5.30 11.79
C VAL A 108 -0.61 -6.42 10.90
N LYS A 109 -0.75 -6.11 9.62
CA LYS A 109 -1.24 -6.99 8.56
C LYS A 109 -0.34 -6.96 7.35
N THR A 110 -0.59 -7.89 6.43
CA THR A 110 0.07 -7.97 5.13
C THR A 110 -0.94 -7.63 4.03
N ILE A 111 -0.56 -6.70 3.17
CA ILE A 111 -1.33 -6.30 2.00
C ILE A 111 -0.78 -7.01 0.77
N ARG A 112 -1.67 -7.44 -0.14
CA ARG A 112 -1.31 -8.08 -1.41
C ARG A 112 -1.81 -7.25 -2.59
N PHE A 113 -0.95 -7.10 -3.61
CA PHE A 113 -1.34 -6.53 -4.91
C PHE A 113 -0.48 -7.10 -6.05
N GLY A 114 -1.01 -7.07 -7.27
CA GLY A 114 -0.32 -7.58 -8.46
C GLY A 114 0.57 -6.54 -9.11
N LEU A 115 1.59 -7.01 -9.83
CA LEU A 115 2.39 -6.22 -10.76
C LEU A 115 1.99 -6.57 -12.20
N ILE A 116 2.02 -5.57 -13.07
CA ILE A 116 1.65 -5.70 -14.48
C ILE A 116 2.89 -5.47 -15.34
N PRO A 117 3.19 -6.36 -16.29
CA PRO A 117 4.29 -6.14 -17.22
C PRO A 117 4.00 -4.97 -18.17
N ASN A 118 5.03 -4.20 -18.50
CA ASN A 118 4.97 -3.26 -19.61
C ASN A 118 5.03 -4.01 -20.97
N ALA A 119 4.86 -3.29 -22.07
CA ALA A 119 4.72 -3.91 -23.40
C ALA A 119 5.94 -4.73 -23.85
N ASP A 120 7.16 -4.31 -23.49
CA ASP A 120 8.41 -4.99 -23.80
C ASP A 120 8.88 -5.95 -22.71
N ARG A 121 8.09 -6.13 -21.65
CA ARG A 121 8.36 -6.97 -20.48
C ARG A 121 9.69 -6.67 -19.75
N LYS A 122 10.24 -5.47 -19.93
CA LYS A 122 11.44 -5.04 -19.20
C LYS A 122 11.14 -4.61 -17.78
N GLU A 123 9.88 -4.36 -17.48
CA GLU A 123 9.40 -3.90 -16.21
C GLU A 123 8.09 -4.60 -15.83
N PHE A 124 7.98 -5.01 -14.56
CA PHE A 124 6.71 -5.29 -13.92
C PHE A 124 6.48 -4.23 -12.85
N SER A 125 5.36 -3.55 -12.91
CA SER A 125 5.04 -2.49 -11.96
C SER A 125 3.56 -2.45 -11.60
N ASN A 126 3.23 -1.71 -10.55
CA ASN A 126 1.85 -1.36 -10.25
C ASN A 126 1.65 0.15 -10.45
N LYS A 127 0.42 0.54 -10.78
CA LYS A 127 -0.01 1.89 -10.44
C LYS A 127 0.02 2.00 -8.92
N PHE A 128 0.34 3.20 -8.38
CA PHE A 128 0.35 3.40 -6.94
C PHE A 128 -0.89 2.83 -6.29
N VAL A 129 -0.68 1.99 -5.26
CA VAL A 129 -1.72 1.51 -4.37
C VAL A 129 -1.66 2.29 -3.06
N SER A 130 -2.81 2.57 -2.48
CA SER A 130 -2.88 3.18 -1.16
C SER A 130 -2.92 2.09 -0.09
N VAL A 131 -2.17 2.32 0.99
CA VAL A 131 -2.12 1.43 2.16
C VAL A 131 -2.22 2.27 3.43
N PHE A 132 -2.65 1.67 4.53
CA PHE A 132 -2.52 2.33 5.83
C PHE A 132 -1.04 2.50 6.18
N PRO A 133 -0.69 3.43 7.06
CA PRO A 133 0.69 3.59 7.51
C PRO A 133 1.27 2.28 8.04
N SER A 134 2.58 2.11 7.91
CA SER A 134 3.28 0.94 8.42
C SER A 134 3.92 1.20 9.79
N GLN A 135 4.26 0.13 10.48
CA GLN A 135 5.31 0.19 11.49
C GLN A 135 6.69 0.42 10.83
N PRO A 136 7.71 0.77 11.59
CA PRO A 136 9.09 0.84 11.07
C PRO A 136 9.53 -0.48 10.42
N ASN A 137 10.35 -0.37 9.38
CA ASN A 137 10.92 -1.50 8.64
C ASN A 137 9.86 -2.48 8.09
N PRO A 138 8.91 -2.03 7.27
CA PRO A 138 7.99 -2.93 6.59
C PRO A 138 8.78 -3.89 5.70
N MET A 139 8.28 -5.12 5.55
CA MET A 139 8.92 -6.13 4.70
C MET A 139 8.14 -6.22 3.38
N ILE A 140 8.86 -6.06 2.28
CA ILE A 140 8.34 -6.34 0.94
C ILE A 140 8.74 -7.76 0.54
N GLN A 141 7.80 -8.48 -0.04
CA GLN A 141 8.00 -9.82 -0.58
C GLN A 141 7.50 -9.84 -2.02
N VAL A 142 8.31 -10.38 -2.91
CA VAL A 142 7.97 -10.55 -4.33
C VAL A 142 7.74 -12.02 -4.60
N PHE A 143 6.61 -12.35 -5.17
CA PHE A 143 6.27 -13.69 -5.63
C PHE A 143 6.20 -13.70 -7.15
N VAL A 144 6.88 -14.65 -7.76
CA VAL A 144 6.91 -14.85 -9.20
C VAL A 144 6.37 -16.23 -9.51
N GLN A 145 5.21 -16.30 -10.14
CA GLN A 145 4.61 -17.55 -10.62
C GLN A 145 5.09 -17.82 -12.02
N MET A 146 5.59 -19.02 -12.21
CA MET A 146 6.01 -19.50 -13.52
C MET A 146 4.89 -20.28 -14.20
N LYS A 147 4.85 -20.30 -15.53
CA LYS A 147 3.86 -21.08 -16.33
C LYS A 147 3.94 -22.59 -16.10
N ASN A 148 5.08 -23.10 -15.68
CA ASN A 148 5.26 -24.53 -15.33
C ASN A 148 4.70 -24.89 -13.94
N GLY A 149 4.21 -23.91 -13.19
CA GLY A 149 3.67 -24.08 -11.84
C GLY A 149 4.65 -23.73 -10.72
N ASP A 150 5.92 -23.49 -11.00
CA ASP A 150 6.90 -23.11 -9.99
C ASP A 150 6.60 -21.73 -9.41
N LEU A 151 6.81 -21.58 -8.11
CA LEU A 151 6.67 -20.34 -7.39
C LEU A 151 8.02 -19.92 -6.80
N LYS A 152 8.53 -18.76 -7.23
CA LYS A 152 9.73 -18.15 -6.65
C LYS A 152 9.36 -17.03 -5.70
N HIS A 153 10.15 -16.86 -4.64
CA HIS A 153 9.86 -15.92 -3.57
C HIS A 153 11.13 -15.19 -3.13
N TYR A 154 11.05 -13.88 -3.05
CA TYR A 154 12.11 -12.97 -2.60
C TYR A 154 11.56 -12.05 -1.52
N GLN A 155 12.40 -11.65 -0.57
CA GLN A 155 11.98 -10.74 0.50
C GLN A 155 13.08 -9.76 0.89
N GLN A 156 12.69 -8.55 1.24
CA GLN A 156 13.57 -7.48 1.69
C GLN A 156 12.87 -6.59 2.71
N LYS A 157 13.62 -6.13 3.73
CA LYS A 157 13.12 -5.08 4.62
C LYS A 157 13.31 -3.72 3.94
N LEU A 158 12.27 -2.91 3.97
CA LEU A 158 12.39 -1.50 3.61
C LEU A 158 12.93 -0.72 4.80
N THR A 159 13.84 0.19 4.55
CA THR A 159 14.37 1.09 5.60
C THR A 159 13.44 2.27 5.83
N THR A 160 12.60 2.59 4.85
CA THR A 160 11.63 3.67 4.89
C THR A 160 10.29 3.18 5.41
N GLN A 161 9.76 3.85 6.42
CA GLN A 161 8.41 3.66 6.91
C GLN A 161 7.40 4.25 5.92
N LEU A 162 6.30 3.55 5.67
CA LEU A 162 5.18 4.08 4.89
C LEU A 162 4.32 4.96 5.81
N SER A 163 4.38 6.26 5.60
CA SER A 163 3.67 7.25 6.43
C SER A 163 2.49 7.86 5.69
N ALA A 164 1.46 8.27 6.43
CA ALA A 164 0.30 8.97 5.87
C ALA A 164 0.73 10.21 5.07
N GLY A 165 0.10 10.45 3.93
CA GLY A 165 0.42 11.57 3.04
C GLY A 165 1.72 11.43 2.25
N THR A 166 2.45 10.33 2.38
CA THR A 166 3.70 10.10 1.63
C THR A 166 3.47 9.21 0.42
N LYS A 167 4.34 9.37 -0.58
CA LYS A 167 4.40 8.56 -1.79
C LYS A 167 5.78 7.89 -1.85
N THR A 168 5.81 6.56 -1.78
CA THR A 168 7.03 5.77 -1.80
C THR A 168 7.07 4.92 -3.06
N THR A 169 8.16 5.02 -3.83
CA THR A 169 8.45 4.09 -4.93
C THR A 169 9.59 3.17 -4.52
N VAL A 170 9.40 1.87 -4.68
CA VAL A 170 10.40 0.84 -4.43
C VAL A 170 10.83 0.27 -5.78
N ASN A 171 12.10 0.49 -6.13
CA ASN A 171 12.70 -0.15 -7.31
C ASN A 171 13.42 -1.42 -6.87
N LEU A 172 13.08 -2.53 -7.51
CA LEU A 172 13.63 -3.84 -7.26
C LEU A 172 14.39 -4.29 -8.51
N SER A 173 15.70 -4.42 -8.41
CA SER A 173 16.52 -5.02 -9.45
C SER A 173 16.66 -6.51 -9.15
N MET A 174 16.18 -7.35 -10.05
CA MET A 174 16.15 -8.80 -9.88
C MET A 174 17.24 -9.44 -10.73
N ASP A 175 18.16 -10.17 -10.08
CA ASP A 175 19.24 -10.84 -10.76
C ASP A 175 18.90 -12.32 -10.93
N GLY A 176 18.85 -12.78 -12.20
CA GLY A 176 18.77 -14.19 -12.52
C GLY A 176 17.54 -14.92 -12.00
N VAL A 177 16.39 -14.26 -11.90
CA VAL A 177 15.12 -14.88 -11.44
C VAL A 177 14.83 -16.22 -12.14
N LEU A 178 15.48 -16.48 -13.27
CA LEU A 178 15.10 -17.55 -14.19
C LEU A 178 16.23 -18.47 -14.59
N LEU A 179 17.44 -18.25 -14.14
CA LEU A 179 18.58 -19.07 -14.50
C LEU A 179 18.99 -19.94 -13.31
N GLU A 180 18.42 -21.13 -13.22
CA GLU A 180 18.83 -22.28 -12.42
C GLU A 180 18.13 -22.53 -11.07
N GLU A 181 17.75 -23.77 -10.86
CA GLU A 181 17.44 -24.37 -9.58
C GLU A 181 18.63 -24.20 -8.63
N GLY A 182 18.46 -23.40 -7.58
CA GLY A 182 19.43 -23.28 -6.49
C GLY A 182 20.23 -21.97 -6.40
N GLY A 183 19.97 -20.99 -7.26
CA GLY A 183 20.62 -19.68 -7.15
C GLY A 183 20.05 -18.85 -6.00
N THR A 184 20.92 -18.35 -5.12
CA THR A 184 20.58 -17.28 -4.17
C THR A 184 20.43 -15.96 -4.96
N GLY A 185 19.31 -15.78 -5.64
CA GLY A 185 18.98 -14.51 -6.30
C GLY A 185 18.86 -13.40 -5.26
N GLY A 186 19.66 -12.36 -5.40
CA GLY A 186 19.54 -11.14 -4.61
C GLY A 186 18.79 -10.08 -5.40
N PHE A 187 18.18 -9.13 -4.68
CA PHE A 187 17.71 -7.89 -5.28
C PHE A 187 18.20 -6.70 -4.47
N GLN A 188 18.42 -5.59 -5.14
CA GLN A 188 18.77 -4.33 -4.52
C GLN A 188 17.53 -3.44 -4.45
N VAL A 189 17.39 -2.75 -3.34
CA VAL A 189 16.35 -1.72 -3.15
C VAL A 189 17.02 -0.37 -3.19
N ASP A 190 16.76 0.39 -4.23
CA ASP A 190 17.15 1.80 -4.29
C ASP A 190 16.16 2.63 -3.49
N GLN A 191 16.67 3.40 -2.53
CA GLN A 191 15.86 4.29 -1.72
C GLN A 191 15.52 5.57 -2.50
N TRP A 192 14.25 5.94 -2.46
CA TRP A 192 13.75 7.12 -3.16
C TRP A 192 13.30 8.23 -2.23
N LYS A 193 13.37 9.46 -2.76
CA LYS A 193 12.96 10.68 -2.07
C LYS A 193 11.47 10.64 -1.73
N GLU A 194 11.13 10.87 -0.47
CA GLU A 194 9.78 11.16 -0.03
C GLU A 194 9.31 12.47 -0.65
N GLN A 195 8.15 12.46 -1.27
CA GLN A 195 7.49 13.66 -1.74
C GLN A 195 6.18 13.80 -0.95
N ASN A 196 6.11 14.81 -0.10
CA ASN A 196 4.89 15.15 0.64
C ASN A 196 3.96 15.94 -0.28
N ASP A 197 2.81 15.37 -0.60
CA ASP A 197 1.74 16.07 -1.30
C ASP A 197 0.69 16.56 -0.31
N SER A 198 0.54 17.87 -0.20
CA SER A 198 -0.61 18.49 0.46
C SER A 198 -1.66 18.82 -0.61
N ILE A 199 -2.90 18.35 -0.41
CA ILE A 199 -4.01 18.67 -1.31
C ILE A 199 -4.79 19.86 -0.72
N HIS A 200 -4.78 20.99 -1.45
CA HIS A 200 -5.78 22.04 -1.28
C HIS A 200 -6.96 21.74 -2.20
N ILE A 201 -8.10 21.38 -1.65
CA ILE A 201 -9.36 21.29 -2.39
C ILE A 201 -10.13 22.58 -2.10
N PRO A 202 -10.22 23.52 -3.07
CA PRO A 202 -11.11 24.66 -2.91
C PRO A 202 -12.55 24.12 -2.94
N LEU A 203 -13.31 24.37 -1.90
CA LEU A 203 -14.75 24.17 -1.90
C LEU A 203 -15.38 25.39 -2.63
N ASN A 204 -15.94 25.14 -3.81
CA ASN A 204 -16.80 26.12 -4.49
C ASN A 204 -18.21 26.05 -3.93
#